data_66b0958778eacff885e6e2f50eedfcac
#
_entry.id   66b0958778eacff885e6e2f50eedfcac
#
_cell.length_a   1.000
_cell.length_b   1.000
_cell.length_c   1.000
_cell.angle_alpha   90.00
_cell.angle_beta   90.00
_cell.angle_gamma   90.00
#
_symmetry.space_group_name_H-M   'P 1'
#
loop_
_entity.id
_entity.type
_entity.pdbx_description
1 polymer ?
#
loop_
_entity_poly.entity_id
_entity_poly.type
_entity_poly.pdbx_seq_one_letter_code
_entity_poly.pdbx_strand_id
1 'polypeptide(L)'
;MQDVSIVGTASILPDAIISNREIGERLIAGAKARDEYDSASGEMARTRAELIEQKTGLKARRFFGPEETPVDVGTVLLEKLMSDTAWATLDAVIVSSSSTQGFPGISQQIVVASREKHGALGHPFVLDISSNACTGFMYALTVGKALVQAMNYRRVACLAIEFSSRCIAYDPKAFGISTLFGDAAAGVLLEAGTHGIATIKAVRAGSMVDPGTIGLIKGSGMQANDPAREVPHDQRWYMAGPPVAVGATRILIDEIRRYQGEGHAIDWLIPHQANLTRILIPACKSAGIDPSRLCASFAETGNTSSASIPLLLDQLVRDGRAQPGQNALLIGFGASFSVGSALLTMR
;
A
#
# COMPACT_ATOMS: atom_id res chain seq x y z
N MET A 1 -6.58 -10.61 26.26
CA MET A 1 -5.58 -10.88 25.21
C MET A 1 -4.40 -9.94 25.44
N GLN A 2 -3.18 -10.41 25.17
CA GLN A 2 -1.96 -9.63 25.32
C GLN A 2 -1.97 -8.42 24.34
N ASP A 3 -1.49 -7.26 24.81
CA ASP A 3 -1.31 -6.10 23.92
C ASP A 3 -0.23 -6.39 22.88
N VAL A 4 -0.35 -5.79 21.71
CA VAL A 4 0.62 -5.90 20.62
C VAL A 4 1.03 -4.49 20.19
N SER A 5 2.33 -4.29 20.06
CA SER A 5 2.91 -3.02 19.65
C SER A 5 3.68 -3.10 18.34
N ILE A 6 3.69 -2.00 17.63
CA ILE A 6 4.62 -1.74 16.54
C ILE A 6 5.92 -1.25 17.19
N VAL A 7 7.00 -1.99 16.99
CA VAL A 7 8.32 -1.69 17.56
C VAL A 7 9.31 -1.15 16.52
N GLY A 8 9.01 -1.31 15.25
CA GLY A 8 9.79 -0.80 14.13
C GLY A 8 8.91 -0.42 12.95
N THR A 9 9.31 0.63 12.22
CA THR A 9 8.75 1.02 10.92
C THR A 9 9.89 1.22 9.93
N ALA A 10 9.66 0.90 8.67
CA ALA A 10 10.61 1.19 7.60
C ALA A 10 9.88 1.38 6.27
N SER A 11 10.50 2.18 5.40
CA SER A 11 10.02 2.35 4.02
C SER A 11 11.16 2.48 3.02
N ILE A 12 10.86 2.16 1.77
CA ILE A 12 11.72 2.31 0.61
C ILE A 12 10.88 2.95 -0.49
N LEU A 13 11.30 4.12 -0.93
CA LEU A 13 10.77 4.78 -2.11
C LEU A 13 11.79 4.67 -3.24
N PRO A 14 11.36 4.36 -4.47
CA PRO A 14 12.25 4.38 -5.63
C PRO A 14 12.87 5.76 -5.85
N ASP A 15 14.10 5.79 -6.38
CA ASP A 15 14.79 7.04 -6.67
C ASP A 15 14.22 7.75 -7.91
N ALA A 16 13.76 6.98 -8.92
CA ALA A 16 13.24 7.53 -10.15
C ALA A 16 11.90 8.26 -9.94
N ILE A 17 11.90 9.55 -10.18
CA ILE A 17 10.70 10.42 -10.13
C ILE A 17 10.13 10.52 -11.53
N ILE A 18 8.87 10.14 -11.69
CA ILE A 18 8.15 10.14 -12.97
C ILE A 18 7.12 11.25 -12.97
N SER A 19 7.31 12.22 -13.85
CA SER A 19 6.43 13.38 -14.01
C SER A 19 5.12 13.03 -14.73
N ASN A 20 4.13 13.93 -14.65
CA ASN A 20 2.88 13.79 -15.40
C ASN A 20 3.13 13.84 -16.93
N ARG A 21 4.15 14.60 -17.38
CA ARG A 21 4.56 14.62 -18.79
C ARG A 21 5.04 13.26 -19.27
N GLU A 22 5.92 12.61 -18.51
CA GLU A 22 6.42 11.26 -18.84
C GLU A 22 5.30 10.22 -18.87
N ILE A 23 4.29 10.36 -18.00
CA ILE A 23 3.09 9.51 -18.09
C ILE A 23 2.34 9.76 -19.39
N GLY A 24 2.22 11.02 -19.83
CA GLY A 24 1.65 11.34 -21.14
C GLY A 24 2.39 10.66 -22.30
N GLU A 25 3.72 10.66 -22.25
CA GLU A 25 4.58 9.99 -23.25
C GLU A 25 4.37 8.47 -23.24
N ARG A 26 4.25 7.85 -22.04
CA ARG A 26 3.94 6.41 -21.89
C ARG A 26 2.54 6.06 -22.40
N LEU A 27 1.53 6.92 -22.20
CA LEU A 27 0.19 6.73 -22.77
C LEU A 27 0.22 6.73 -24.30
N ILE A 28 1.00 7.63 -24.91
CA ILE A 28 1.18 7.68 -26.36
C ILE A 28 1.90 6.42 -26.86
N ALA A 29 2.98 6.02 -26.20
CA ALA A 29 3.73 4.81 -26.54
C ALA A 29 2.85 3.55 -26.44
N GLY A 30 2.05 3.44 -25.39
CA GLY A 30 1.12 2.34 -25.20
C GLY A 30 0.02 2.27 -26.27
N ALA A 31 -0.52 3.42 -26.72
CA ALA A 31 -1.47 3.47 -27.82
C ALA A 31 -0.84 3.02 -29.14
N LYS A 32 0.40 3.47 -29.42
CA LYS A 32 1.16 3.06 -30.61
C LYS A 32 1.45 1.55 -30.63
N ALA A 33 1.84 0.99 -29.50
CA ALA A 33 2.15 -0.44 -29.38
C ALA A 33 0.93 -1.35 -29.64
N ARG A 34 -0.29 -0.81 -29.52
CA ARG A 34 -1.55 -1.53 -29.80
C ARG A 34 -2.16 -1.21 -31.16
N ASP A 35 -1.47 -0.47 -32.02
CA ASP A 35 -2.02 0.01 -33.29
C ASP A 35 -3.31 0.87 -33.12
N GLU A 36 -3.49 1.47 -31.93
CA GLU A 36 -4.65 2.30 -31.58
C GLU A 36 -4.32 3.81 -31.64
N TYR A 37 -3.13 4.17 -32.09
CA TYR A 37 -2.68 5.55 -32.13
C TYR A 37 -3.21 6.26 -33.36
N ASP A 38 -3.94 7.33 -33.11
CA ASP A 38 -4.29 8.36 -34.07
C ASP A 38 -3.99 9.76 -33.47
N SER A 39 -4.23 10.82 -34.24
CA SER A 39 -4.02 12.20 -33.78
C SER A 39 -4.89 12.54 -32.58
N ALA A 40 -6.13 12.01 -32.51
CA ALA A 40 -7.07 12.26 -31.42
C ALA A 40 -6.63 11.58 -30.13
N SER A 41 -6.13 10.33 -30.20
CA SER A 41 -5.60 9.62 -29.01
C SER A 41 -4.32 10.26 -28.49
N GLY A 42 -3.46 10.78 -29.36
CA GLY A 42 -2.26 11.52 -28.99
C GLY A 42 -2.58 12.85 -28.29
N GLU A 43 -3.55 13.61 -28.79
CA GLU A 43 -4.03 14.83 -28.15
C GLU A 43 -4.70 14.53 -26.80
N MET A 44 -5.54 13.50 -26.75
CA MET A 44 -6.17 13.03 -25.51
C MET A 44 -5.12 12.66 -24.46
N ALA A 45 -4.04 11.98 -24.81
CA ALA A 45 -2.99 11.59 -23.89
C ALA A 45 -2.29 12.83 -23.29
N ARG A 46 -1.94 13.82 -24.12
CA ARG A 46 -1.34 15.09 -23.68
C ARG A 46 -2.27 15.87 -22.76
N THR A 47 -3.50 16.10 -23.19
CA THR A 47 -4.52 16.81 -22.40
C THR A 47 -4.77 16.12 -21.05
N ARG A 48 -4.80 14.78 -21.02
CA ARG A 48 -4.98 14.03 -19.77
C ARG A 48 -3.78 14.18 -18.85
N ALA A 49 -2.55 14.15 -19.38
CA ALA A 49 -1.35 14.36 -18.59
C ALA A 49 -1.33 15.74 -17.91
N GLU A 50 -1.70 16.80 -18.62
CA GLU A 50 -1.83 18.16 -18.08
C GLU A 50 -2.90 18.27 -16.99
N LEU A 51 -3.98 17.50 -17.09
CA LEU A 51 -5.09 17.53 -16.13
C LEU A 51 -4.89 16.62 -14.91
N ILE A 52 -3.84 15.79 -14.86
CA ILE A 52 -3.64 14.85 -13.72
C ILE A 52 -3.58 15.60 -12.41
N GLU A 53 -2.70 16.60 -12.31
CA GLU A 53 -2.52 17.36 -11.06
C GLU A 53 -3.81 18.07 -10.64
N GLN A 54 -4.45 18.77 -11.56
CA GLN A 54 -5.68 19.51 -11.30
C GLN A 54 -6.82 18.60 -10.79
N LYS A 55 -6.96 17.42 -11.40
CA LYS A 55 -8.07 16.49 -11.09
C LYS A 55 -7.81 15.60 -9.88
N THR A 56 -6.56 15.39 -9.50
CA THR A 56 -6.21 14.36 -8.52
C THR A 56 -5.29 14.85 -7.40
N GLY A 57 -4.59 15.98 -7.60
CA GLY A 57 -3.54 16.47 -6.73
C GLY A 57 -2.18 15.79 -6.93
N LEU A 58 -2.04 14.93 -7.95
CA LEU A 58 -0.83 14.16 -8.22
C LEU A 58 0.17 14.96 -9.06
N LYS A 59 1.36 15.23 -8.53
CA LYS A 59 2.44 15.96 -9.20
C LYS A 59 3.44 15.01 -9.86
N ALA A 60 3.82 13.98 -9.12
CA ALA A 60 4.77 12.97 -9.56
C ALA A 60 4.46 11.62 -8.91
N ARG A 61 5.11 10.57 -9.37
CA ARG A 61 5.15 9.24 -8.73
C ARG A 61 6.56 8.70 -8.84
N ARG A 62 6.82 7.58 -8.17
CA ARG A 62 8.11 6.95 -8.17
C ARG A 62 8.01 5.54 -8.72
N PHE A 63 8.97 5.10 -9.52
CA PHE A 63 9.03 3.76 -10.09
C PHE A 63 10.36 3.10 -9.77
N PHE A 64 10.32 1.84 -9.36
CA PHE A 64 11.53 1.02 -9.25
C PHE A 64 12.18 0.82 -10.62
N GLY A 65 13.49 0.83 -10.66
CA GLY A 65 14.28 0.60 -11.86
C GLY A 65 14.11 -0.82 -12.42
N PRO A 66 14.44 -1.05 -13.70
CA PRO A 66 14.22 -2.34 -14.36
C PRO A 66 14.93 -3.51 -13.68
N GLU A 67 16.09 -3.27 -13.06
CA GLU A 67 16.90 -4.30 -12.38
C GLU A 67 16.47 -4.56 -10.93
N GLU A 68 15.65 -3.69 -10.34
CA GLU A 68 15.17 -3.89 -8.98
C GLU A 68 14.07 -4.93 -8.95
N THR A 69 14.19 -5.91 -8.06
CA THR A 69 13.17 -6.95 -7.89
C THR A 69 12.39 -6.78 -6.60
N PRO A 70 11.13 -7.24 -6.55
CA PRO A 70 10.36 -7.26 -5.30
C PRO A 70 11.04 -8.02 -4.18
N VAL A 71 11.83 -9.06 -4.50
CA VAL A 71 12.57 -9.86 -3.51
C VAL A 71 13.73 -9.06 -2.92
N ASP A 72 14.52 -8.38 -3.77
CA ASP A 72 15.65 -7.58 -3.30
C ASP A 72 15.18 -6.42 -2.43
N VAL A 73 14.18 -5.68 -2.91
CA VAL A 73 13.58 -4.56 -2.16
C VAL A 73 12.96 -5.04 -0.84
N GLY A 74 12.28 -6.20 -0.86
CA GLY A 74 11.70 -6.79 0.34
C GLY A 74 12.75 -7.26 1.34
N THR A 75 13.87 -7.80 0.87
CA THR A 75 15.02 -8.20 1.70
C THR A 75 15.63 -6.98 2.40
N VAL A 76 15.89 -5.91 1.65
CA VAL A 76 16.40 -4.64 2.22
C VAL A 76 15.40 -4.02 3.20
N LEU A 77 14.09 -4.09 2.91
CA LEU A 77 13.07 -3.61 3.81
C LEU A 77 13.05 -4.38 5.13
N LEU A 78 13.15 -5.71 5.06
CA LEU A 78 13.22 -6.56 6.25
C LEU A 78 14.49 -6.27 7.06
N GLU A 79 15.63 -6.03 6.41
CA GLU A 79 16.88 -5.61 7.07
C GLU A 79 16.72 -4.29 7.84
N LYS A 80 16.03 -3.30 7.25
CA LYS A 80 15.76 -2.02 7.93
C LYS A 80 14.89 -2.19 9.19
N LEU A 81 14.00 -3.18 9.22
CA LEU A 81 13.14 -3.48 10.36
C LEU A 81 13.84 -4.31 11.43
N MET A 82 14.86 -5.08 11.06
CA MET A 82 15.57 -5.99 11.94
C MET A 82 16.97 -5.46 12.28
N SER A 83 17.45 -5.72 13.49
CA SER A 83 18.86 -5.61 13.83
C SER A 83 19.54 -6.98 13.68
N ASP A 84 20.86 -7.01 13.50
CA ASP A 84 21.60 -8.26 13.31
C ASP A 84 21.40 -9.27 14.43
N THR A 85 21.26 -8.79 15.66
CA THR A 85 21.03 -9.63 16.84
C THR A 85 19.59 -10.13 16.98
N ALA A 86 18.65 -9.60 16.22
CA ALA A 86 17.22 -9.89 16.33
C ALA A 86 16.73 -11.00 15.38
N TRP A 87 17.53 -11.41 14.37
CA TRP A 87 17.10 -12.34 13.33
C TRP A 87 16.61 -13.69 13.85
N ALA A 88 17.27 -14.26 14.86
CA ALA A 88 16.86 -15.52 15.48
C ALA A 88 15.51 -15.45 16.23
N THR A 89 14.97 -14.26 16.42
CA THR A 89 13.68 -14.03 17.10
C THR A 89 12.53 -13.71 16.15
N LEU A 90 12.80 -13.67 14.84
CA LEU A 90 11.77 -13.46 13.82
C LEU A 90 10.97 -14.74 13.61
N ASP A 91 9.73 -14.75 14.06
CA ASP A 91 8.86 -15.92 14.05
C ASP A 91 7.92 -15.92 12.82
N ALA A 92 7.64 -14.75 12.19
CA ALA A 92 6.84 -14.69 10.98
C ALA A 92 7.19 -13.52 10.08
N VAL A 93 7.00 -13.72 8.76
CA VAL A 93 7.03 -12.69 7.72
C VAL A 93 5.75 -12.78 6.90
N ILE A 94 4.95 -11.72 6.92
CA ILE A 94 3.72 -11.60 6.15
C ILE A 94 3.92 -10.50 5.12
N VAL A 95 3.76 -10.84 3.85
CA VAL A 95 3.92 -9.86 2.76
C VAL A 95 2.59 -9.62 2.07
N SER A 96 2.18 -8.37 1.97
CA SER A 96 1.11 -7.97 1.07
C SER A 96 1.70 -7.42 -0.23
N SER A 97 1.21 -7.92 -1.36
CA SER A 97 1.58 -7.40 -2.68
C SER A 97 0.51 -7.72 -3.70
N SER A 98 -0.07 -6.68 -4.30
CA SER A 98 -0.99 -6.84 -5.44
C SER A 98 -0.23 -7.02 -6.75
N SER A 99 1.02 -6.60 -6.77
CA SER A 99 1.87 -6.57 -7.96
C SER A 99 2.66 -7.86 -8.19
N THR A 100 2.61 -8.82 -7.26
CA THR A 100 3.34 -10.09 -7.39
C THR A 100 2.41 -11.30 -7.29
N GLN A 101 2.73 -12.35 -8.05
CA GLN A 101 2.05 -13.65 -8.03
C GLN A 101 3.04 -14.78 -8.33
N GLY A 102 2.66 -16.02 -8.05
CA GLY A 102 3.43 -17.21 -8.44
C GLY A 102 3.97 -18.01 -7.26
N PHE A 103 4.74 -19.05 -7.57
CA PHE A 103 5.39 -19.98 -6.63
C PHE A 103 6.90 -20.01 -6.85
N PRO A 104 7.71 -20.07 -5.78
CA PRO A 104 7.35 -19.83 -4.39
C PRO A 104 6.86 -18.40 -4.15
N GLY A 105 6.09 -18.16 -3.07
CA GLY A 105 5.60 -16.84 -2.72
C GLY A 105 6.73 -15.86 -2.38
N ILE A 106 6.44 -14.56 -2.50
CA ILE A 106 7.44 -13.51 -2.25
C ILE A 106 7.96 -13.52 -0.81
N SER A 107 7.10 -13.80 0.17
CA SER A 107 7.51 -13.89 1.58
C SER A 107 8.56 -14.98 1.80
N GLN A 108 8.38 -16.14 1.17
CA GLN A 108 9.36 -17.24 1.26
C GLN A 108 10.68 -16.89 0.57
N GLN A 109 10.64 -16.24 -0.59
CA GLN A 109 11.85 -15.83 -1.31
C GLN A 109 12.65 -14.79 -0.51
N ILE A 110 11.99 -13.81 0.11
CA ILE A 110 12.62 -12.82 0.99
C ILE A 110 13.30 -13.50 2.19
N VAL A 111 12.63 -14.46 2.83
CA VAL A 111 13.19 -15.19 3.98
C VAL A 111 14.43 -16.00 3.56
N VAL A 112 14.40 -16.65 2.40
CA VAL A 112 15.55 -17.38 1.86
C VAL A 112 16.73 -16.44 1.60
N ALA A 113 16.51 -15.34 0.88
CA ALA A 113 17.54 -14.35 0.58
C ALA A 113 18.12 -13.72 1.87
N SER A 114 17.25 -13.39 2.85
CA SER A 114 17.70 -12.87 4.14
C SER A 114 18.53 -13.89 4.93
N ARG A 115 18.16 -15.17 4.88
CA ARG A 115 18.91 -16.24 5.55
C ARG A 115 20.29 -16.45 4.93
N GLU A 116 20.40 -16.38 3.61
CA GLU A 116 21.69 -16.48 2.91
C GLU A 116 22.64 -15.36 3.33
N LYS A 117 22.08 -14.16 3.54
CA LYS A 117 22.84 -12.96 3.91
C LYS A 117 23.21 -12.91 5.39
N HIS A 118 22.30 -13.29 6.29
CA HIS A 118 22.44 -13.09 7.74
C HIS A 118 22.65 -14.37 8.54
N GLY A 119 22.37 -15.54 7.98
CA GLY A 119 22.66 -16.86 8.55
C GLY A 119 21.85 -17.26 9.80
N ALA A 120 21.31 -16.30 10.53
CA ALA A 120 20.73 -16.52 11.86
C ALA A 120 19.20 -16.77 11.88
N LEU A 121 18.53 -16.79 10.73
CA LEU A 121 17.09 -17.06 10.67
C LEU A 121 16.80 -18.53 10.98
N GLY A 122 15.77 -18.75 11.82
CA GLY A 122 15.16 -20.05 12.04
C GLY A 122 14.28 -20.49 10.85
N HIS A 123 13.09 -20.98 11.16
CA HIS A 123 12.04 -21.36 10.19
C HIS A 123 10.81 -20.50 10.44
N PRO A 124 10.82 -19.19 10.08
CA PRO A 124 9.69 -18.32 10.32
C PRO A 124 8.47 -18.78 9.51
N PHE A 125 7.28 -18.58 10.07
CA PHE A 125 6.03 -18.69 9.33
C PHE A 125 6.01 -17.64 8.21
N VAL A 126 5.63 -18.02 7.00
CA VAL A 126 5.53 -17.10 5.86
C VAL A 126 4.11 -17.09 5.29
N LEU A 127 3.65 -15.91 4.89
CA LEU A 127 2.32 -15.74 4.30
C LEU A 127 2.33 -14.62 3.27
N ASP A 128 1.76 -14.90 2.10
CA ASP A 128 1.52 -13.90 1.06
C ASP A 128 0.04 -13.54 1.00
N ILE A 129 -0.25 -12.22 0.96
CA ILE A 129 -1.58 -11.64 0.81
C ILE A 129 -1.62 -10.87 -0.51
N SER A 130 -2.14 -11.48 -1.57
CA SER A 130 -2.09 -10.91 -2.92
C SER A 130 -3.45 -10.43 -3.45
N SER A 131 -4.55 -10.99 -2.98
CA SER A 131 -5.89 -10.77 -3.57
C SER A 131 -6.67 -9.58 -2.99
N ASN A 132 -6.14 -8.91 -1.97
CA ASN A 132 -6.83 -7.81 -1.27
C ASN A 132 -6.44 -6.43 -1.79
N ALA A 133 -5.62 -6.37 -2.84
CA ALA A 133 -5.14 -5.13 -3.46
C ALA A 133 -4.67 -4.10 -2.41
N CYS A 134 -5.09 -2.86 -2.52
CA CYS A 134 -4.65 -1.76 -1.66
C CYS A 134 -4.94 -1.95 -0.16
N THR A 135 -5.79 -2.91 0.22
CA THR A 135 -6.09 -3.25 1.63
C THR A 135 -5.13 -4.30 2.20
N GLY A 136 -4.30 -4.91 1.38
CA GLY A 136 -3.46 -6.06 1.76
C GLY A 136 -2.66 -5.86 3.04
N PHE A 137 -2.08 -4.67 3.25
CA PHE A 137 -1.36 -4.37 4.49
C PHE A 137 -2.24 -4.45 5.75
N MET A 138 -3.50 -4.02 5.67
CA MET A 138 -4.42 -4.10 6.81
C MET A 138 -4.75 -5.55 7.17
N TYR A 139 -4.83 -6.43 6.18
CA TYR A 139 -4.95 -7.87 6.40
C TYR A 139 -3.66 -8.44 7.00
N ALA A 140 -2.49 -8.04 6.50
CA ALA A 140 -1.19 -8.44 7.06
C ALA A 140 -1.07 -8.03 8.53
N LEU A 141 -1.44 -6.79 8.87
CA LEU A 141 -1.44 -6.28 10.24
C LEU A 141 -2.42 -7.06 11.14
N THR A 142 -3.60 -7.41 10.61
CA THR A 142 -4.62 -8.19 11.34
C THR A 142 -4.10 -9.59 11.65
N VAL A 143 -3.56 -10.29 10.66
CA VAL A 143 -2.99 -11.62 10.83
C VAL A 143 -1.76 -11.57 11.74
N GLY A 144 -0.86 -10.61 11.54
CA GLY A 144 0.34 -10.45 12.35
C GLY A 144 0.03 -10.25 13.84
N LYS A 145 -0.95 -9.38 14.15
CA LYS A 145 -1.44 -9.21 15.53
C LYS A 145 -1.99 -10.51 16.10
N ALA A 146 -2.78 -11.25 15.33
CA ALA A 146 -3.34 -12.52 15.76
C ALA A 146 -2.26 -13.58 16.03
N LEU A 147 -1.21 -13.65 15.20
CA LEU A 147 -0.08 -14.58 15.41
C LEU A 147 0.67 -14.27 16.71
N VAL A 148 0.97 -12.99 16.99
CA VAL A 148 1.58 -12.58 18.26
C VAL A 148 0.70 -13.01 19.44
N GLN A 149 -0.62 -12.80 19.35
CA GLN A 149 -1.54 -13.08 20.47
C GLN A 149 -1.86 -14.56 20.66
N ALA A 150 -2.09 -15.30 19.57
CA ALA A 150 -2.59 -16.67 19.63
C ALA A 150 -1.45 -17.71 19.59
N MET A 151 -0.35 -17.43 18.88
CA MET A 151 0.77 -18.35 18.70
C MET A 151 1.96 -18.00 19.60
N ASN A 152 1.86 -16.92 20.40
CA ASN A 152 2.94 -16.37 21.21
C ASN A 152 4.22 -16.08 20.41
N TYR A 153 4.07 -15.65 19.14
CA TYR A 153 5.20 -15.23 18.33
C TYR A 153 5.83 -13.98 18.92
N ARG A 154 7.15 -13.96 18.99
CA ARG A 154 7.93 -12.86 19.57
C ARG A 154 7.95 -11.67 18.64
N ARG A 155 8.30 -11.92 17.36
CA ARG A 155 8.41 -10.90 16.33
C ARG A 155 7.73 -11.33 15.04
N VAL A 156 6.90 -10.44 14.50
CA VAL A 156 6.19 -10.63 13.24
C VAL A 156 6.43 -9.41 12.35
N ALA A 157 7.07 -9.61 11.21
CA ALA A 157 7.22 -8.57 10.19
C ALA A 157 5.99 -8.56 9.27
N CYS A 158 5.33 -7.40 9.15
CA CYS A 158 4.25 -7.16 8.19
C CYS A 158 4.76 -6.19 7.13
N LEU A 159 4.96 -6.67 5.91
CA LEU A 159 5.53 -5.93 4.79
C LEU A 159 4.46 -5.67 3.72
N ALA A 160 4.57 -4.55 3.03
CA ALA A 160 3.83 -4.26 1.81
C ALA A 160 4.82 -3.86 0.71
N ILE A 161 4.80 -4.57 -0.43
CA ILE A 161 5.77 -4.41 -1.51
C ILE A 161 5.03 -4.29 -2.82
N GLU A 162 5.09 -3.11 -3.45
CA GLU A 162 4.29 -2.80 -4.62
C GLU A 162 5.12 -2.25 -5.77
N PHE A 163 5.10 -2.99 -6.87
CA PHE A 163 5.68 -2.65 -8.17
C PHE A 163 4.54 -2.39 -9.17
N SER A 164 3.61 -1.55 -8.76
CA SER A 164 2.35 -1.27 -9.48
C SER A 164 2.60 -0.80 -10.91
N SER A 165 3.67 -0.02 -11.14
CA SER A 165 4.05 0.51 -12.46
C SER A 165 4.21 -0.57 -13.53
N ARG A 166 4.56 -1.80 -13.14
CA ARG A 166 4.77 -2.96 -14.03
C ARG A 166 3.49 -3.76 -14.30
N CYS A 167 2.42 -3.49 -13.55
CA CYS A 167 1.15 -4.21 -13.66
C CYS A 167 0.06 -3.42 -14.38
N ILE A 168 0.26 -2.11 -14.59
CA ILE A 168 -0.72 -1.23 -15.24
C ILE A 168 -0.52 -1.18 -16.77
N ALA A 169 -1.63 -1.00 -17.50
CA ALA A 169 -1.59 -0.70 -18.92
C ALA A 169 -1.58 0.82 -19.11
N TYR A 170 -0.62 1.34 -19.86
CA TYR A 170 -0.62 2.76 -20.27
C TYR A 170 -1.58 2.96 -21.43
N ASP A 171 -2.86 3.20 -21.12
CA ASP A 171 -3.94 3.35 -22.07
C ASP A 171 -4.63 4.71 -21.88
N PRO A 172 -4.69 5.59 -22.90
CA PRO A 172 -5.41 6.85 -22.82
C PRO A 172 -6.89 6.72 -22.45
N LYS A 173 -7.52 5.58 -22.77
CA LYS A 173 -8.93 5.30 -22.45
C LYS A 173 -9.11 4.92 -20.96
N ALA A 174 -8.07 4.39 -20.32
CA ALA A 174 -8.08 3.93 -18.92
C ALA A 174 -7.39 4.92 -17.97
N PHE A 175 -7.74 6.20 -18.03
CA PHE A 175 -7.07 7.30 -17.33
C PHE A 175 -6.76 7.03 -15.86
N GLY A 176 -7.75 6.53 -15.09
CA GLY A 176 -7.57 6.33 -13.66
C GLY A 176 -6.45 5.35 -13.31
N ILE A 177 -6.45 4.18 -13.96
CA ILE A 177 -5.44 3.15 -13.70
C ILE A 177 -4.08 3.51 -14.28
N SER A 178 -4.08 4.11 -15.47
CA SER A 178 -2.86 4.41 -16.23
C SER A 178 -2.03 5.58 -15.66
N THR A 179 -2.62 6.39 -14.78
CA THR A 179 -1.97 7.64 -14.35
C THR A 179 -1.70 7.77 -12.86
N LEU A 180 -2.41 7.03 -12.00
CA LEU A 180 -2.40 7.29 -10.56
C LEU A 180 -1.35 6.51 -9.77
N PHE A 181 -0.91 5.36 -10.26
CA PHE A 181 -0.10 4.44 -9.49
C PHE A 181 1.39 4.80 -9.47
N GLY A 182 2.01 4.50 -8.33
CA GLY A 182 3.44 4.53 -8.11
C GLY A 182 3.90 3.28 -7.36
N ASP A 183 5.19 3.09 -7.23
CA ASP A 183 5.82 1.97 -6.54
C ASP A 183 6.31 2.39 -5.16
N ALA A 184 6.30 1.47 -4.21
CA ALA A 184 6.91 1.61 -2.90
C ALA A 184 7.00 0.26 -2.19
N ALA A 185 7.85 0.20 -1.17
CA ALA A 185 7.82 -0.86 -0.17
C ALA A 185 7.85 -0.24 1.22
N ALA A 186 7.05 -0.76 2.15
CA ALA A 186 7.04 -0.31 3.54
C ALA A 186 6.54 -1.42 4.46
N GLY A 187 6.85 -1.32 5.76
CA GLY A 187 6.43 -2.35 6.69
C GLY A 187 6.60 -1.95 8.14
N VAL A 188 6.11 -2.84 9.01
CA VAL A 188 6.21 -2.72 10.46
C VAL A 188 6.69 -4.02 11.09
N LEU A 189 7.35 -3.90 12.23
CA LEU A 189 7.70 -5.02 13.10
C LEU A 189 6.78 -5.01 14.32
N LEU A 190 6.15 -6.14 14.62
CA LEU A 190 5.23 -6.33 15.72
C LEU A 190 5.89 -7.16 16.83
N GLU A 191 5.63 -6.76 18.07
CA GLU A 191 5.98 -7.52 19.29
C GLU A 191 4.82 -7.51 20.28
N ALA A 192 4.84 -8.46 21.20
CA ALA A 192 3.94 -8.49 22.35
C ALA A 192 4.28 -7.38 23.35
N GLY A 193 3.26 -6.75 23.96
CA GLY A 193 3.44 -5.73 24.99
C GLY A 193 3.00 -4.33 24.56
N THR A 194 3.37 -3.34 25.39
CA THR A 194 2.98 -1.92 25.21
C THR A 194 4.20 -1.01 25.07
N HIS A 195 5.29 -1.50 24.52
CA HIS A 195 6.53 -0.76 24.27
C HIS A 195 6.67 -0.40 22.79
N GLY A 196 7.74 0.30 22.44
CA GLY A 196 8.05 0.67 21.04
C GLY A 196 7.35 1.94 20.58
N ILE A 197 6.94 1.98 19.32
CA ILE A 197 6.46 3.17 18.59
C ILE A 197 4.97 3.42 18.84
N ALA A 198 4.15 2.36 18.79
CA ALA A 198 2.71 2.48 18.95
C ALA A 198 2.08 1.15 19.44
N THR A 199 1.02 1.23 20.24
CA THR A 199 0.22 0.07 20.63
C THR A 199 -1.01 -0.04 19.72
N ILE A 200 -1.29 -1.25 19.20
CA ILE A 200 -2.46 -1.52 18.35
C ILE A 200 -3.68 -1.73 19.25
N LYS A 201 -4.52 -0.71 19.40
CA LYS A 201 -5.74 -0.75 20.22
C LYS A 201 -6.84 -1.57 19.55
N ALA A 202 -7.05 -1.38 18.26
CA ALA A 202 -8.03 -2.13 17.49
C ALA A 202 -7.48 -2.39 16.09
N VAL A 203 -7.86 -3.52 15.50
CA VAL A 203 -7.62 -3.80 14.08
C VAL A 203 -8.80 -4.60 13.54
N ARG A 204 -9.22 -4.26 12.33
CA ARG A 204 -10.34 -4.90 11.63
C ARG A 204 -9.98 -5.04 10.15
N ALA A 205 -10.36 -6.16 9.57
CA ALA A 205 -10.29 -6.37 8.13
C ALA A 205 -11.50 -7.21 7.68
N GLY A 206 -12.03 -6.90 6.51
CA GLY A 206 -13.19 -7.60 5.95
C GLY A 206 -13.49 -7.15 4.54
N SER A 207 -14.49 -7.77 3.92
CA SER A 207 -14.95 -7.42 2.58
C SER A 207 -16.40 -6.97 2.62
N MET A 208 -16.74 -5.97 1.83
CA MET A 208 -18.14 -5.62 1.58
C MET A 208 -18.77 -6.71 0.72
N VAL A 209 -19.88 -7.26 1.19
CA VAL A 209 -20.61 -8.31 0.47
C VAL A 209 -21.64 -7.66 -0.45
N ASP A 210 -21.14 -7.01 -1.50
CA ASP A 210 -21.97 -6.37 -2.53
C ASP A 210 -21.56 -6.89 -3.92
N PRO A 211 -22.40 -7.70 -4.59
CA PRO A 211 -22.12 -8.23 -5.93
C PRO A 211 -21.81 -7.14 -6.96
N GLY A 212 -22.34 -5.93 -6.81
CA GLY A 212 -22.10 -4.81 -7.70
C GLY A 212 -20.65 -4.26 -7.64
N THR A 213 -19.88 -4.67 -6.63
CA THR A 213 -18.47 -4.23 -6.49
C THR A 213 -17.48 -5.16 -7.17
N ILE A 214 -17.87 -6.42 -7.44
CA ILE A 214 -16.99 -7.40 -8.08
C ILE A 214 -16.66 -6.95 -9.50
N GLY A 215 -15.36 -6.91 -9.81
CA GLY A 215 -14.87 -6.50 -11.13
C GLY A 215 -14.68 -4.99 -11.33
N LEU A 216 -14.99 -4.15 -10.34
CA LEU A 216 -14.66 -2.72 -10.40
C LEU A 216 -13.15 -2.49 -10.42
N ILE A 217 -12.38 -3.36 -9.76
CA ILE A 217 -10.92 -3.42 -9.84
C ILE A 217 -10.56 -4.89 -10.10
N LYS A 218 -9.79 -5.16 -11.13
CA LYS A 218 -9.35 -6.51 -11.49
C LYS A 218 -7.96 -6.46 -12.15
N GLY A 219 -7.27 -7.59 -12.19
CA GLY A 219 -5.97 -7.76 -12.82
C GLY A 219 -5.15 -8.84 -12.16
N SER A 220 -3.95 -9.07 -12.68
CA SER A 220 -2.97 -10.01 -12.12
C SER A 220 -1.65 -9.32 -11.81
N GLY A 221 -0.78 -9.98 -11.04
CA GLY A 221 0.56 -9.52 -10.73
C GLY A 221 1.62 -10.14 -11.63
N MET A 222 2.84 -9.66 -11.50
CA MET A 222 4.04 -10.20 -12.15
C MET A 222 4.69 -11.30 -11.31
N GLN A 223 5.61 -12.07 -11.91
CA GLN A 223 6.46 -12.99 -11.17
C GLN A 223 7.47 -12.20 -10.32
N ALA A 224 7.60 -12.54 -9.04
CA ALA A 224 8.46 -11.79 -8.11
C ALA A 224 9.96 -11.95 -8.39
N ASN A 225 10.36 -13.07 -9.01
CA ASN A 225 11.73 -13.43 -9.34
C ASN A 225 12.08 -13.27 -10.84
N ASP A 226 11.16 -12.78 -11.66
CA ASP A 226 11.37 -12.50 -13.08
C ASP A 226 10.74 -11.16 -13.45
N PRO A 227 11.38 -10.04 -13.11
CA PRO A 227 10.85 -8.72 -13.38
C PRO A 227 10.81 -8.37 -14.88
N ALA A 228 11.56 -9.08 -15.73
CA ALA A 228 11.56 -8.90 -17.17
C ALA A 228 10.31 -9.50 -17.84
N ARG A 229 9.62 -10.43 -17.15
CA ARG A 229 8.39 -11.02 -17.66
C ARG A 229 7.21 -10.09 -17.45
N GLU A 230 6.86 -9.35 -18.47
CA GLU A 230 5.71 -8.45 -18.44
C GLU A 230 4.40 -9.18 -18.17
N VAL A 231 3.51 -8.52 -17.43
CA VAL A 231 2.11 -8.97 -17.29
C VAL A 231 1.43 -8.84 -18.65
N PRO A 232 0.80 -9.91 -19.19
CA PRO A 232 0.06 -9.84 -20.44
C PRO A 232 -0.97 -8.72 -20.43
N HIS A 233 -1.15 -8.04 -21.56
CA HIS A 233 -1.97 -6.82 -21.64
C HIS A 233 -3.41 -7.04 -21.14
N ASP A 234 -4.03 -8.17 -21.46
CA ASP A 234 -5.38 -8.56 -21.05
C ASP A 234 -5.49 -8.90 -19.55
N GLN A 235 -4.36 -9.14 -18.88
CA GLN A 235 -4.26 -9.42 -17.45
C GLN A 235 -3.80 -8.21 -16.62
N ARG A 236 -3.44 -7.10 -17.25
CA ARG A 236 -3.06 -5.87 -16.55
C ARG A 236 -4.23 -5.28 -15.77
N TRP A 237 -3.90 -4.45 -14.80
CA TRP A 237 -4.90 -3.90 -13.91
C TRP A 237 -5.91 -3.01 -14.62
N TYR A 238 -7.18 -3.21 -14.26
CA TYR A 238 -8.32 -2.39 -14.66
C TYR A 238 -9.01 -1.80 -13.44
N MET A 239 -9.53 -0.57 -13.55
CA MET A 239 -10.29 0.09 -12.50
C MET A 239 -11.42 0.95 -13.09
N ALA A 240 -12.64 0.71 -12.64
CA ALA A 240 -13.78 1.58 -12.92
C ALA A 240 -13.73 2.82 -12.00
N GLY A 241 -13.02 3.86 -12.42
CA GLY A 241 -12.66 5.01 -11.58
C GLY A 241 -13.80 5.69 -10.84
N PRO A 242 -14.89 6.16 -11.52
CA PRO A 242 -15.97 6.88 -10.83
C PRO A 242 -16.68 6.09 -9.73
N PRO A 243 -17.17 4.85 -9.93
CA PRO A 243 -17.80 4.08 -8.84
C PRO A 243 -16.82 3.74 -7.72
N VAL A 244 -15.54 3.47 -8.04
CA VAL A 244 -14.50 3.25 -7.03
C VAL A 244 -14.30 4.50 -6.17
N ALA A 245 -14.25 5.69 -6.75
CA ALA A 245 -14.08 6.93 -5.99
C ALA A 245 -15.26 7.18 -5.02
N VAL A 246 -16.50 6.94 -5.45
CA VAL A 246 -17.70 7.09 -4.61
C VAL A 246 -17.66 6.09 -3.44
N GLY A 247 -17.40 4.82 -3.72
CA GLY A 247 -17.32 3.77 -2.70
C GLY A 247 -16.19 4.02 -1.69
N ALA A 248 -15.01 4.39 -2.16
CA ALA A 248 -13.85 4.71 -1.34
C ALA A 248 -14.12 5.90 -0.38
N THR A 249 -14.74 6.97 -0.88
CA THR A 249 -15.09 8.13 -0.06
C THR A 249 -16.09 7.74 1.04
N ARG A 250 -17.11 6.93 0.71
CA ARG A 250 -18.09 6.45 1.68
C ARG A 250 -17.41 5.57 2.75
N ILE A 251 -16.57 4.62 2.36
CA ILE A 251 -15.85 3.75 3.28
C ILE A 251 -15.02 4.59 4.28
N LEU A 252 -14.27 5.57 3.80
CA LEU A 252 -13.48 6.44 4.68
C LEU A 252 -14.35 7.16 5.69
N ILE A 253 -15.46 7.76 5.26
CA ILE A 253 -16.39 8.48 6.13
C ILE A 253 -16.99 7.54 7.18
N ASP A 254 -17.45 6.37 6.76
CA ASP A 254 -18.11 5.40 7.64
C ASP A 254 -17.14 4.84 8.70
N GLU A 255 -15.89 4.54 8.30
CA GLU A 255 -14.87 4.07 9.23
C GLU A 255 -14.44 5.18 10.23
N ILE A 256 -14.23 6.41 9.78
CA ILE A 256 -13.91 7.54 10.67
C ILE A 256 -15.03 7.74 11.69
N ARG A 257 -16.27 7.82 11.24
CA ARG A 257 -17.45 8.02 12.11
C ARG A 257 -17.65 6.88 13.09
N ARG A 258 -17.35 5.65 12.70
CA ARG A 258 -17.42 4.52 13.61
C ARG A 258 -16.46 4.68 14.80
N TYR A 259 -15.19 4.98 14.56
CA TYR A 259 -14.23 5.19 15.65
C TYR A 259 -14.57 6.41 16.51
N GLN A 260 -15.08 7.49 15.91
CA GLN A 260 -15.59 8.64 16.64
C GLN A 260 -16.79 8.27 17.53
N GLY A 261 -17.72 7.46 17.00
CA GLY A 261 -18.90 6.97 17.74
C GLY A 261 -18.53 5.99 18.88
N GLU A 262 -17.40 5.29 18.76
CA GLU A 262 -16.82 4.46 19.81
C GLU A 262 -16.07 5.31 20.88
N GLY A 263 -16.05 6.64 20.75
CA GLY A 263 -15.43 7.56 21.71
C GLY A 263 -13.94 7.82 21.49
N HIS A 264 -13.36 7.39 20.35
CA HIS A 264 -11.95 7.57 20.10
C HIS A 264 -11.65 8.95 19.47
N ALA A 265 -10.72 9.69 20.08
CA ALA A 265 -10.10 10.85 19.43
C ALA A 265 -9.21 10.38 18.28
N ILE A 266 -9.20 11.12 17.17
CA ILE A 266 -8.36 10.84 16.00
C ILE A 266 -7.44 12.05 15.82
N ASP A 267 -6.16 11.89 16.20
CA ASP A 267 -5.15 12.93 16.07
C ASP A 267 -4.49 12.89 14.69
N TRP A 268 -4.32 11.69 14.14
CA TRP A 268 -3.75 11.45 12.82
C TRP A 268 -4.64 10.51 12.03
N LEU A 269 -4.92 10.86 10.77
CA LEU A 269 -5.61 9.99 9.81
C LEU A 269 -4.61 9.53 8.75
N ILE A 270 -4.41 8.20 8.66
CA ILE A 270 -3.47 7.55 7.72
C ILE A 270 -4.28 6.67 6.76
N PRO A 271 -4.89 7.23 5.71
CA PRO A 271 -5.69 6.46 4.77
C PRO A 271 -4.84 5.94 3.62
N HIS A 272 -5.31 4.87 2.97
CA HIS A 272 -4.82 4.48 1.66
C HIS A 272 -4.85 5.66 0.67
N GLN A 273 -3.76 5.83 -0.09
CA GLN A 273 -3.51 6.98 -0.96
C GLN A 273 -4.09 6.76 -2.37
N ALA A 274 -5.35 7.09 -2.57
CA ALA A 274 -6.04 6.87 -3.85
C ALA A 274 -6.20 8.13 -4.72
N ASN A 275 -6.68 9.23 -4.14
CA ASN A 275 -6.88 10.51 -4.83
C ASN A 275 -7.07 11.62 -3.79
N LEU A 276 -6.18 12.60 -3.78
CA LEU A 276 -6.16 13.63 -2.75
C LEU A 276 -7.38 14.55 -2.83
N THR A 277 -7.69 15.04 -4.04
CA THR A 277 -8.72 16.09 -4.23
C THR A 277 -10.15 15.55 -4.27
N ARG A 278 -10.35 14.32 -4.76
CA ARG A 278 -11.69 13.75 -4.95
C ARG A 278 -12.12 12.79 -3.86
N ILE A 279 -11.19 12.20 -3.12
CA ILE A 279 -11.48 11.18 -2.11
C ILE A 279 -11.03 11.65 -0.72
N LEU A 280 -9.73 11.88 -0.51
CA LEU A 280 -9.17 12.04 0.82
C LEU A 280 -9.62 13.32 1.51
N ILE A 281 -9.43 14.47 0.88
CA ILE A 281 -9.84 15.76 1.45
C ILE A 281 -11.38 15.84 1.64
N PRO A 282 -12.22 15.46 0.66
CA PRO A 282 -13.67 15.45 0.86
C PRO A 282 -14.12 14.52 1.99
N ALA A 283 -13.52 13.32 2.12
CA ALA A 283 -13.86 12.40 3.21
C ALA A 283 -13.51 12.98 4.59
N CYS A 284 -12.32 13.57 4.75
CA CYS A 284 -11.93 14.26 5.99
C CYS A 284 -12.93 15.33 6.38
N LYS A 285 -13.25 16.25 5.46
CA LYS A 285 -14.20 17.34 5.70
C LYS A 285 -15.58 16.81 6.08
N SER A 286 -16.08 15.80 5.36
CA SER A 286 -17.41 15.22 5.62
C SER A 286 -17.49 14.46 6.96
N ALA A 287 -16.35 13.94 7.45
CA ALA A 287 -16.26 13.27 8.74
C ALA A 287 -15.84 14.21 9.89
N GLY A 288 -15.68 15.52 9.63
CA GLY A 288 -15.29 16.49 10.64
C GLY A 288 -13.83 16.39 11.09
N ILE A 289 -12.95 15.80 10.28
CA ILE A 289 -11.51 15.75 10.53
C ILE A 289 -10.85 16.97 9.89
N ASP A 290 -10.06 17.70 10.68
CA ASP A 290 -9.22 18.78 10.15
C ASP A 290 -8.22 18.20 9.12
N PRO A 291 -8.16 18.74 7.89
CA PRO A 291 -7.21 18.28 6.87
C PRO A 291 -5.74 18.34 7.30
N SER A 292 -5.37 19.16 8.27
CA SER A 292 -4.00 19.19 8.84
C SER A 292 -3.62 17.89 9.56
N ARG A 293 -4.60 17.09 9.98
CA ARG A 293 -4.43 15.77 10.60
C ARG A 293 -4.32 14.64 9.57
N LEU A 294 -4.54 14.93 8.29
CA LEU A 294 -4.41 13.95 7.21
C LEU A 294 -2.94 13.73 6.88
N CYS A 295 -2.46 12.51 7.03
CA CYS A 295 -1.19 12.09 6.44
C CYS A 295 -1.40 11.82 4.95
N ALA A 296 -0.63 12.48 4.09
CA ALA A 296 -0.74 12.33 2.65
C ALA A 296 0.61 12.44 1.97
N SER A 297 0.93 11.48 1.11
CA SER A 297 2.09 11.48 0.21
C SER A 297 1.68 11.39 -1.26
N PHE A 298 0.39 11.28 -1.53
CA PHE A 298 -0.15 11.04 -2.87
C PHE A 298 0.37 12.01 -3.94
N ALA A 299 0.59 13.27 -3.58
CA ALA A 299 1.06 14.28 -4.52
C ALA A 299 2.43 13.91 -5.14
N GLU A 300 3.31 13.27 -4.38
CA GLU A 300 4.68 12.95 -4.77
C GLU A 300 4.93 11.46 -5.05
N THR A 301 4.08 10.57 -4.49
CA THR A 301 4.29 9.12 -4.61
C THR A 301 3.24 8.43 -5.48
N GLY A 302 2.11 9.09 -5.71
CA GLY A 302 0.95 8.46 -6.33
C GLY A 302 0.28 7.43 -5.41
N ASN A 303 -0.51 6.57 -6.03
CA ASN A 303 -1.14 5.44 -5.36
C ASN A 303 -0.14 4.28 -5.28
N THR A 304 0.46 4.08 -4.14
CA THR A 304 1.40 2.97 -3.87
C THR A 304 0.71 1.72 -3.32
N SER A 305 -0.56 1.53 -3.68
CA SER A 305 -1.37 0.35 -3.33
C SER A 305 -1.30 0.01 -1.83
N SER A 306 -1.02 -1.24 -1.45
CA SER A 306 -0.96 -1.67 -0.05
C SER A 306 0.19 -1.04 0.74
N ALA A 307 1.24 -0.56 0.08
CA ALA A 307 2.38 0.08 0.74
C ALA A 307 2.08 1.50 1.26
N SER A 308 0.99 2.14 0.82
CA SER A 308 0.69 3.54 1.15
C SER A 308 0.52 3.80 2.65
N ILE A 309 -0.14 2.92 3.37
CA ILE A 309 -0.41 3.08 4.81
C ILE A 309 0.86 2.93 5.64
N PRO A 310 1.65 1.83 5.53
CA PRO A 310 2.87 1.69 6.30
C PRO A 310 3.94 2.71 5.91
N LEU A 311 3.98 3.17 4.65
CA LEU A 311 4.82 4.29 4.21
C LEU A 311 4.52 5.57 4.98
N LEU A 312 3.24 5.95 5.06
CA LEU A 312 2.82 7.16 5.78
C LEU A 312 3.04 7.04 7.29
N LEU A 313 2.85 5.86 7.86
CA LEU A 313 3.15 5.62 9.27
C LEU A 313 4.64 5.80 9.54
N ASP A 314 5.52 5.24 8.70
CA ASP A 314 6.96 5.41 8.80
C ASP A 314 7.38 6.89 8.65
N GLN A 315 6.78 7.61 7.72
CA GLN A 315 7.02 9.06 7.56
C GLN A 315 6.58 9.85 8.80
N LEU A 316 5.37 9.59 9.32
CA LEU A 316 4.84 10.26 10.51
C LEU A 316 5.77 10.08 11.72
N VAL A 317 6.32 8.87 11.89
CA VAL A 317 7.25 8.52 12.97
C VAL A 317 8.61 9.22 12.77
N ARG A 318 9.19 9.10 11.58
CA ARG A 318 10.51 9.70 11.27
C ARG A 318 10.50 11.24 11.34
N ASP A 319 9.39 11.86 10.96
CA ASP A 319 9.23 13.32 11.03
C ASP A 319 9.01 13.82 12.47
N GLY A 320 8.86 12.93 13.46
CA GLY A 320 8.61 13.26 14.84
C GLY A 320 7.30 14.03 15.09
N ARG A 321 6.35 13.93 14.16
CA ARG A 321 5.07 14.67 14.26
C ARG A 321 4.11 14.04 15.24
N ALA A 322 4.12 12.70 15.35
CA ALA A 322 3.30 11.99 16.32
C ALA A 322 3.87 12.10 17.72
N GLN A 323 3.04 12.48 18.68
CA GLN A 323 3.42 12.60 20.09
C GLN A 323 2.87 11.42 20.90
N PRO A 324 3.55 11.03 22.00
CA PRO A 324 3.03 10.01 22.91
C PRO A 324 1.60 10.32 23.36
N GLY A 325 0.75 9.31 23.38
CA GLY A 325 -0.66 9.41 23.76
C GLY A 325 -1.61 9.80 22.62
N GLN A 326 -1.11 10.29 21.51
CA GLN A 326 -1.95 10.57 20.34
C GLN A 326 -2.44 9.29 19.65
N ASN A 327 -3.60 9.37 19.03
CA ASN A 327 -4.17 8.26 18.27
C ASN A 327 -4.03 8.47 16.76
N ALA A 328 -3.53 7.44 16.08
CA ALA A 328 -3.48 7.37 14.62
C ALA A 328 -4.49 6.33 14.11
N LEU A 329 -5.41 6.76 13.26
CA LEU A 329 -6.38 5.88 12.61
C LEU A 329 -5.90 5.53 11.19
N LEU A 330 -5.60 4.27 10.96
CA LEU A 330 -5.24 3.69 9.68
C LEU A 330 -6.49 3.18 8.99
N ILE A 331 -6.72 3.52 7.71
CA ILE A 331 -7.86 3.01 6.93
C ILE A 331 -7.41 2.61 5.52
N GLY A 332 -7.55 1.32 5.22
CA GLY A 332 -7.36 0.75 3.88
C GLY A 332 -8.69 0.42 3.20
N PHE A 333 -8.74 0.61 1.91
CA PHE A 333 -9.79 0.12 1.04
C PHE A 333 -9.19 -0.35 -0.28
N GLY A 334 -9.75 -1.38 -0.87
CA GLY A 334 -9.15 -2.03 -2.05
C GLY A 334 -10.17 -2.68 -2.97
N ALA A 335 -9.68 -3.54 -3.86
CA ALA A 335 -10.47 -4.22 -4.88
C ALA A 335 -11.73 -4.86 -4.30
N SER A 336 -12.83 -4.74 -5.03
CA SER A 336 -14.15 -5.26 -4.65
C SER A 336 -14.61 -4.80 -3.26
N PHE A 337 -14.09 -3.67 -2.82
CA PHE A 337 -14.23 -3.04 -1.52
C PHE A 337 -13.95 -3.97 -0.33
N SER A 338 -12.75 -4.57 -0.35
CA SER A 338 -12.13 -4.97 0.91
C SER A 338 -11.82 -3.71 1.74
N VAL A 339 -12.06 -3.80 3.04
CA VAL A 339 -11.88 -2.68 3.99
C VAL A 339 -11.03 -3.17 5.15
N GLY A 340 -10.12 -2.34 5.60
CA GLY A 340 -9.37 -2.60 6.83
C GLY A 340 -9.11 -1.32 7.59
N SER A 341 -9.16 -1.37 8.91
CA SER A 341 -8.83 -0.22 9.77
C SER A 341 -8.10 -0.66 11.03
N ALA A 342 -7.24 0.22 11.54
CA ALA A 342 -6.58 0.02 12.81
C ALA A 342 -6.46 1.34 13.57
N LEU A 343 -6.68 1.28 14.88
CA LEU A 343 -6.43 2.38 15.78
C LEU A 343 -5.14 2.10 16.55
N LEU A 344 -4.19 3.02 16.42
CA LEU A 344 -2.91 3.00 17.13
C LEU A 344 -2.92 4.08 18.20
N THR A 345 -2.31 3.82 19.36
CA THR A 345 -1.90 4.86 20.31
C THR A 345 -0.39 4.98 20.27
N MET A 346 0.12 6.15 19.93
CA MET A 346 1.56 6.47 19.82
C MET A 346 2.23 6.47 21.20
N ARG A 347 3.54 6.14 21.22
CA ARG A 347 4.32 5.98 22.45
C ARG A 347 5.51 6.91 22.48
#